data_73695c5d39eff3a529231f465a2b75f6
#
_entry.id   73695c5d39eff3a529231f465a2b75f6
#
_cell.length_a   1.000
_cell.length_b   1.000
_cell.length_c   1.000
_cell.angle_alpha   90.00
_cell.angle_beta   90.00
_cell.angle_gamma   90.00
#
_symmetry.space_group_name_H-M   'P 1'
#
loop_
_entity.id
_entity.type
_entity.pdbx_description
1 polymer ?
#
loop_
_entity_poly.entity_id
_entity_poly.type
_entity_poly.pdbx_seq_one_letter_code
_entity_poly.pdbx_strand_id
1 'polypeptide(L)'
;MVTHPAAPVLVVEDDREQRESLCAMLDFEGFGHAEAANGREALDYLDRSGAPCVILLDLEMPVMNGWIFRAQQLADQRLSSIPVVVVTANDAGLSDRFPGVAGFLYKPLQFEKLAALLDRICPAN
;
A
#
# COMPACT_ATOMS: atom_id res chain seq x y z
N MET A 1 -8.35 -23.38 -1.27
CA MET A 1 -7.65 -22.15 -0.91
C MET A 1 -7.53 -21.23 -2.12
N VAL A 2 -7.86 -19.98 -1.96
CA VAL A 2 -7.75 -18.99 -3.04
C VAL A 2 -6.29 -18.59 -3.21
N THR A 3 -5.82 -18.57 -4.47
CA THR A 3 -4.46 -18.19 -4.79
C THR A 3 -4.45 -16.78 -5.37
N HIS A 4 -3.65 -15.91 -4.78
CA HIS A 4 -3.51 -14.54 -5.24
C HIS A 4 -2.27 -14.38 -6.15
N PRO A 5 -2.11 -13.21 -6.83
CA PRO A 5 -1.00 -12.98 -7.73
C PRO A 5 0.36 -13.22 -7.06
N ALA A 6 1.35 -13.62 -7.86
CA ALA A 6 2.71 -13.81 -7.38
C ALA A 6 3.33 -12.50 -6.88
N ALA A 7 2.94 -11.36 -7.47
CA ALA A 7 3.43 -10.07 -7.02
C ALA A 7 2.84 -9.72 -5.64
N PRO A 8 3.68 -9.33 -4.68
CA PRO A 8 3.21 -9.08 -3.33
C PRO A 8 2.50 -7.73 -3.19
N VAL A 9 1.84 -7.57 -2.05
CA VAL A 9 1.37 -6.27 -1.56
C VAL A 9 2.53 -5.59 -0.86
N LEU A 10 2.86 -4.37 -1.23
CA LEU A 10 3.89 -3.60 -0.52
C LEU A 10 3.22 -2.78 0.58
N VAL A 11 3.57 -3.05 1.83
CA VAL A 11 3.05 -2.33 3.00
C VAL A 11 4.05 -1.27 3.40
N VAL A 12 3.65 0.00 3.33
CA VAL A 12 4.50 1.15 3.69
C VAL A 12 3.91 1.80 4.93
N GLU A 13 4.48 1.49 6.10
CA GLU A 13 3.97 1.90 7.41
C GLU A 13 5.13 1.96 8.39
N ASP A 14 5.30 3.09 9.08
CA ASP A 14 6.42 3.27 10.01
C ASP A 14 6.20 2.59 11.36
N ASP A 15 4.97 2.48 11.81
CA ASP A 15 4.66 1.82 13.09
C ASP A 15 4.76 0.31 12.92
N ARG A 16 5.69 -0.29 13.66
CA ARG A 16 5.95 -1.72 13.53
C ARG A 16 4.74 -2.59 13.86
N GLU A 17 4.00 -2.25 14.91
CA GLU A 17 2.83 -3.04 15.32
C GLU A 17 1.73 -2.96 14.27
N GLN A 18 1.49 -1.76 13.72
CA GLN A 18 0.49 -1.59 12.67
C GLN A 18 0.91 -2.32 11.40
N ARG A 19 2.20 -2.25 11.06
CA ARG A 19 2.74 -2.94 9.89
C ARG A 19 2.60 -4.46 10.04
N GLU A 20 2.93 -5.00 11.21
CA GLU A 20 2.78 -6.42 11.49
C GLU A 20 1.31 -6.86 11.46
N SER A 21 0.41 -6.03 11.98
CA SER A 21 -1.02 -6.32 11.94
C SER A 21 -1.54 -6.39 10.51
N LEU A 22 -1.13 -5.44 9.67
CA LEU A 22 -1.49 -5.47 8.25
C LEU A 22 -0.97 -6.72 7.56
N CYS A 23 0.28 -7.07 7.80
CA CYS A 23 0.88 -8.25 7.20
C CYS A 23 0.17 -9.53 7.65
N ALA A 24 -0.26 -9.60 8.91
CA ALA A 24 -1.03 -10.74 9.39
C ALA A 24 -2.38 -10.86 8.68
N MET A 25 -3.05 -9.74 8.43
CA MET A 25 -4.29 -9.74 7.66
C MET A 25 -4.06 -10.23 6.23
N LEU A 26 -2.97 -9.80 5.61
CA LEU A 26 -2.62 -10.22 4.26
C LEU A 26 -2.31 -11.71 4.20
N ASP A 27 -1.56 -12.22 5.19
CA ASP A 27 -1.29 -13.66 5.29
C ASP A 27 -2.57 -14.47 5.40
N PHE A 28 -3.50 -14.00 6.22
CA PHE A 28 -4.79 -14.67 6.40
C PHE A 28 -5.55 -14.80 5.09
N GLU A 29 -5.48 -13.75 4.25
CA GLU A 29 -6.16 -13.73 2.94
C GLU A 29 -5.36 -14.40 1.83
N GLY A 30 -4.16 -14.88 2.11
CA GLY A 30 -3.33 -15.57 1.12
C GLY A 30 -2.52 -14.65 0.22
N PHE A 31 -2.35 -13.39 0.58
CA PHE A 31 -1.49 -12.47 -0.17
C PHE A 31 -0.04 -12.57 0.29
N GLY A 32 0.90 -12.56 -0.65
CA GLY A 32 2.28 -12.27 -0.34
C GLY A 32 2.44 -10.80 0.00
N HIS A 33 3.41 -10.47 0.82
CA HIS A 33 3.65 -9.08 1.18
C HIS A 33 5.14 -8.78 1.32
N ALA A 34 5.46 -7.50 1.16
CA ALA A 34 6.76 -6.94 1.45
C ALA A 34 6.53 -5.69 2.31
N GLU A 35 7.54 -5.27 3.05
CA GLU A 35 7.41 -4.20 4.03
C GLU A 35 8.42 -3.09 3.79
N ALA A 36 7.99 -1.86 4.06
CA ALA A 36 8.85 -0.69 4.09
C ALA A 36 8.42 0.18 5.25
N ALA A 37 9.39 0.71 6.00
CA ALA A 37 9.09 1.53 7.18
C ALA A 37 8.93 3.01 6.84
N ASN A 38 9.21 3.41 5.62
CA ASN A 38 9.05 4.79 5.16
C ASN A 38 9.10 4.83 3.63
N GLY A 39 8.89 6.02 3.07
CA GLY A 39 8.88 6.19 1.62
C GLY A 39 10.21 5.89 0.95
N ARG A 40 11.32 6.17 1.63
CA ARG A 40 12.65 5.88 1.07
C ARG A 40 12.86 4.38 0.92
N GLU A 41 12.54 3.61 1.94
CA GLU A 41 12.63 2.16 1.87
C GLU A 41 11.70 1.59 0.79
N ALA A 42 10.51 2.19 0.64
CA ALA A 42 9.57 1.78 -0.40
C ALA A 42 10.16 1.99 -1.80
N LEU A 43 10.76 3.15 -2.05
CA LEU A 43 11.39 3.40 -3.35
C LEU A 43 12.56 2.46 -3.61
N ASP A 44 13.37 2.20 -2.59
CA ASP A 44 14.48 1.24 -2.71
C ASP A 44 13.97 -0.16 -3.04
N TYR A 45 12.88 -0.58 -2.40
CA TYR A 45 12.25 -1.87 -2.71
C TYR A 45 11.79 -1.93 -4.17
N LEU A 46 11.12 -0.87 -4.64
CA LEU A 46 10.62 -0.85 -6.02
C LEU A 46 11.74 -0.91 -7.04
N ASP A 47 12.87 -0.27 -6.74
CA ASP A 47 14.04 -0.31 -7.63
C ASP A 47 14.65 -1.70 -7.72
N ARG A 48 14.64 -2.47 -6.62
CA ARG A 48 15.29 -3.79 -6.55
C ARG A 48 14.37 -4.93 -6.96
N SER A 49 13.10 -4.84 -6.64
CA SER A 49 12.21 -6.01 -6.63
C SER A 49 11.11 -5.95 -7.69
N GLY A 50 10.96 -4.83 -8.37
CA GLY A 50 9.91 -4.68 -9.37
C GLY A 50 8.56 -4.32 -8.76
N ALA A 51 7.51 -4.35 -9.58
CA ALA A 51 6.21 -3.83 -9.21
C ALA A 51 5.43 -4.80 -8.31
N PRO A 52 4.96 -4.35 -7.14
CA PRO A 52 3.95 -5.09 -6.37
C PRO A 52 2.60 -5.01 -7.06
N CYS A 53 1.62 -5.81 -6.61
CA CYS A 53 0.28 -5.70 -7.15
C CYS A 53 -0.45 -4.44 -6.65
N VAL A 54 -0.09 -3.96 -5.48
CA VAL A 54 -0.62 -2.72 -4.90
C VAL A 54 0.32 -2.23 -3.81
N ILE A 55 0.31 -0.93 -3.56
CA ILE A 55 1.04 -0.32 -2.45
C ILE A 55 0.01 0.17 -1.43
N LEU A 56 0.09 -0.33 -0.20
CA LEU A 56 -0.68 0.22 0.92
C LEU A 56 0.18 1.28 1.58
N LEU A 57 -0.21 2.53 1.45
CA LEU A 57 0.63 3.68 1.77
C LEU A 57 0.08 4.48 2.94
N ASP A 58 0.82 4.47 4.07
CA ASP A 58 0.57 5.40 5.17
C ASP A 58 1.09 6.78 4.79
N LEU A 59 0.36 7.81 5.15
CA LEU A 59 0.76 9.19 4.82
C LEU A 59 1.73 9.79 5.82
N GLU A 60 1.61 9.43 7.09
CA GLU A 60 2.38 10.05 8.17
C GLU A 60 3.56 9.16 8.55
N MET A 61 4.72 9.42 7.98
CA MET A 61 5.94 8.64 8.20
C MET A 61 7.16 9.55 8.31
N PRO A 62 8.18 9.15 9.10
CA PRO A 62 9.45 9.90 9.13
C PRO A 62 10.27 9.64 7.87
N VAL A 63 11.35 10.39 7.70
CA VAL A 63 12.32 10.31 6.59
C VAL A 63 11.69 10.72 5.27
N MET A 64 10.75 9.94 4.76
CA MET A 64 9.98 10.30 3.57
C MET A 64 8.54 9.88 3.80
N ASN A 65 7.66 10.87 3.97
CA ASN A 65 6.24 10.61 4.21
C ASN A 65 5.53 10.19 2.91
N GLY A 66 4.27 9.78 3.07
CA GLY A 66 3.49 9.26 1.94
C GLY A 66 3.24 10.29 0.84
N TRP A 67 3.14 11.58 1.19
CA TRP A 67 2.93 12.64 0.19
C TRP A 67 4.13 12.74 -0.75
N ILE A 68 5.34 12.77 -0.17
CA ILE A 68 6.58 12.86 -0.93
C ILE A 68 6.79 11.59 -1.76
N PHE A 69 6.54 10.43 -1.15
CA PHE A 69 6.63 9.15 -1.87
C PHE A 69 5.73 9.15 -3.10
N ARG A 70 4.47 9.55 -2.93
CA ARG A 70 3.50 9.57 -4.04
C ARG A 70 3.95 10.49 -5.16
N ALA A 71 4.49 11.67 -4.81
CA ALA A 71 4.99 12.60 -5.82
C ALA A 71 6.13 11.99 -6.63
N GLN A 72 7.05 11.30 -5.97
CA GLN A 72 8.18 10.66 -6.66
C GLN A 72 7.71 9.46 -7.49
N GLN A 73 6.75 8.70 -6.99
CA GLN A 73 6.16 7.60 -7.74
C GLN A 73 5.54 8.08 -9.05
N LEU A 74 4.76 9.15 -8.99
CA LEU A 74 4.08 9.68 -10.17
C LEU A 74 5.05 10.29 -11.19
N ALA A 75 6.19 10.77 -10.73
CA ALA A 75 7.22 11.33 -11.60
C ALA A 75 8.03 10.26 -12.33
N ASP A 76 7.95 9.00 -11.93
CA ASP A 76 8.70 7.89 -12.53
C ASP A 76 7.74 7.01 -13.34
N GLN A 77 7.95 6.98 -14.66
CA GLN A 77 7.07 6.22 -15.56
C GLN A 77 7.03 4.73 -15.23
N ARG A 78 8.11 4.18 -14.69
CA ARG A 78 8.14 2.76 -14.32
C ARG A 78 7.22 2.47 -13.15
N LEU A 79 6.95 3.45 -12.29
CA LEU A 79 6.25 3.27 -11.02
C LEU A 79 4.84 3.86 -11.03
N SER A 80 4.55 4.80 -11.92
CA SER A 80 3.33 5.61 -11.87
C SER A 80 2.04 4.80 -12.06
N SER A 81 2.13 3.64 -12.70
CA SER A 81 0.95 2.80 -12.93
C SER A 81 0.65 1.79 -11.81
N ILE A 82 1.54 1.68 -10.82
CA ILE A 82 1.31 0.75 -9.70
C ILE A 82 0.15 1.29 -8.87
N PRO A 83 -0.90 0.46 -8.61
CA PRO A 83 -2.02 0.91 -7.80
C PRO A 83 -1.58 1.27 -6.38
N VAL A 84 -2.14 2.36 -5.85
CA VAL A 84 -1.86 2.82 -4.49
C VAL A 84 -3.17 2.93 -3.74
N VAL A 85 -3.21 2.35 -2.54
CA VAL A 85 -4.29 2.54 -1.58
C VAL A 85 -3.72 3.35 -0.42
N VAL A 86 -4.31 4.51 -0.16
CA VAL A 86 -3.89 5.39 0.94
C VAL A 86 -4.51 4.89 2.24
N VAL A 87 -3.68 4.73 3.26
CA VAL A 87 -4.10 4.29 4.60
C VAL A 87 -3.83 5.44 5.57
N THR A 88 -4.87 5.92 6.25
CA THR A 88 -4.71 7.11 7.09
C THR A 88 -5.74 7.15 8.21
N ALA A 89 -5.41 7.89 9.27
CA ALA A 89 -6.35 8.16 10.37
C ALA A 89 -7.23 9.38 10.11
N ASN A 90 -6.91 10.16 9.08
CA ASN A 90 -7.59 11.43 8.81
C ASN A 90 -8.13 11.44 7.37
N ASP A 91 -9.45 11.58 7.23
CA ASP A 91 -10.14 11.56 5.95
C ASP A 91 -10.44 12.95 5.35
N ALA A 92 -9.98 14.03 5.96
CA ALA A 92 -10.36 15.40 5.59
C ALA A 92 -9.93 15.75 4.15
N GLY A 93 -10.84 15.61 3.19
CA GLY A 93 -10.63 16.05 1.81
C GLY A 93 -9.54 15.32 1.04
N LEU A 94 -9.17 14.11 1.46
CA LEU A 94 -8.04 13.40 0.85
C LEU A 94 -8.29 12.98 -0.58
N SER A 95 -9.53 12.64 -0.95
CA SER A 95 -9.83 12.18 -2.31
C SER A 95 -9.47 13.25 -3.35
N ASP A 96 -9.62 14.53 -3.01
CA ASP A 96 -9.27 15.64 -3.91
C ASP A 96 -7.75 15.83 -4.00
N ARG A 97 -7.02 15.45 -2.96
CA ARG A 97 -5.57 15.67 -2.85
C ARG A 97 -4.75 14.49 -3.38
N PHE A 98 -5.39 13.34 -3.61
CA PHE A 98 -4.74 12.14 -4.13
C PHE A 98 -5.49 11.61 -5.34
N PRO A 99 -5.53 12.37 -6.44
CA PRO A 99 -6.21 11.86 -7.63
C PRO A 99 -5.49 10.62 -8.18
N GLY A 100 -6.27 9.70 -8.71
CA GLY A 100 -5.73 8.52 -9.36
C GLY A 100 -5.31 7.38 -8.44
N VAL A 101 -5.49 7.49 -7.12
CA VAL A 101 -5.25 6.33 -6.25
C VAL A 101 -6.40 5.33 -6.38
N ALA A 102 -6.10 4.07 -6.09
CA ALA A 102 -7.07 2.99 -6.24
C ALA A 102 -8.11 2.96 -5.10
N GLY A 103 -7.80 3.58 -3.98
CA GLY A 103 -8.74 3.64 -2.87
C GLY A 103 -8.13 4.23 -1.60
N PHE A 104 -8.99 4.33 -0.59
CA PHE A 104 -8.62 4.85 0.72
C PHE A 104 -9.11 3.88 1.79
N LEU A 105 -8.28 3.64 2.80
CA LEU A 105 -8.64 2.89 3.99
C LEU A 105 -8.36 3.77 5.20
N TYR A 106 -9.30 3.82 6.13
CA TYR A 106 -9.20 4.67 7.30
C TYR A 106 -8.91 3.84 8.54
N LYS A 107 -8.00 4.31 9.38
CA LYS A 107 -7.66 3.65 10.63
C LYS A 107 -8.76 3.91 11.67
N PRO A 108 -9.11 2.94 12.53
CA PRO A 108 -8.58 1.58 12.57
C PRO A 108 -9.07 0.74 11.39
N LEU A 109 -8.18 -0.08 10.82
CA LEU A 109 -8.49 -0.85 9.63
C LEU A 109 -9.50 -1.95 9.95
N GLN A 110 -10.47 -2.11 9.04
CA GLN A 110 -11.45 -3.18 9.10
C GLN A 110 -11.07 -4.24 8.08
N PHE A 111 -10.97 -5.48 8.55
CA PHE A 111 -10.54 -6.61 7.74
C PHE A 111 -11.35 -6.75 6.46
N GLU A 112 -12.69 -6.66 6.58
CA GLU A 112 -13.58 -6.86 5.43
C GLU A 112 -13.38 -5.79 4.35
N LYS A 113 -13.12 -4.55 4.76
CA LYS A 113 -12.86 -3.45 3.81
C LYS A 113 -11.54 -3.63 3.10
N LEU A 114 -10.51 -4.03 3.84
CA LEU A 114 -9.20 -4.33 3.26
C LEU A 114 -9.32 -5.47 2.25
N ALA A 115 -9.95 -6.58 2.65
CA ALA A 115 -10.10 -7.76 1.80
C ALA A 115 -10.87 -7.43 0.52
N ALA A 116 -11.99 -6.72 0.64
CA ALA A 116 -12.80 -6.35 -0.52
C ALA A 116 -12.03 -5.48 -1.52
N LEU A 117 -11.27 -4.52 -1.00
CA LEU A 117 -10.49 -3.62 -1.85
C LEU A 117 -9.36 -4.38 -2.56
N LEU A 118 -8.65 -5.25 -1.84
CA LEU A 118 -7.56 -6.02 -2.42
C LEU A 118 -8.07 -7.05 -3.43
N ASP A 119 -9.22 -7.67 -3.19
CA ASP A 119 -9.80 -8.61 -4.15
C ASP A 119 -10.13 -7.92 -5.48
N ARG A 120 -10.51 -6.65 -5.42
CA ARG A 120 -10.78 -5.87 -6.62
C ARG A 120 -9.50 -5.46 -7.35
N ILE A 121 -8.46 -5.05 -6.61
CA ILE A 121 -7.22 -4.53 -7.19
C ILE A 121 -6.27 -5.66 -7.57
N CYS A 122 -6.18 -6.68 -6.74
CA CYS A 122 -5.27 -7.83 -6.91
C CYS A 122 -6.10 -9.11 -6.93
N PRO A 123 -6.90 -9.34 -7.98
CA PRO A 123 -7.80 -10.48 -8.00
C PRO A 123 -7.06 -11.81 -7.94
N ALA A 124 -7.73 -12.83 -7.40
CA ALA A 124 -7.19 -14.18 -7.37
C ALA A 124 -7.03 -14.73 -8.78
N ASN A 125 -6.00 -15.53 -8.95
CA ASN A 125 -5.75 -16.24 -10.20
C ASN A 125 -6.61 -17.51 -10.29
#